data_5183723685082bef74157af709209094
#
_entry.id   5183723685082bef74157af709209094
#
_cell.length_a   1.000
_cell.length_b   1.000
_cell.length_c   1.000
_cell.angle_alpha   90.00
_cell.angle_beta   90.00
_cell.angle_gamma   90.00
#
_symmetry.space_group_name_H-M   'P 1'
#
loop_
_entity.id
_entity.type
_entity.pdbx_description
1 polymer ?
#
loop_
_entity_poly.entity_id
_entity_poly.type
_entity_poly.pdbx_seq_one_letter_code
_entity_poly.pdbx_strand_id
1 'polypeptide(L)'
;MQPETSAQYQHRFAQAIRGGEAADGLPQDRLNVYIRLIRNNIHSFIDRCYTETRQYFDSEEWSRLKEGFVRDAHAQTPYFQEIPGEFLQYCQSLPLSDGILALMDFEYTQLLAEVAQIPDIPDIHYSNDSKYTPSPAAFIRQYRYDVTDDLHEAETALLIWRNAEDDVMYQTLDGFD
;
A
#
# COMPACT_ATOMS: atom_id res chain seq x y z
N MET A 1 40.93 9.07 12.09
CA MET A 1 39.50 8.71 12.05
C MET A 1 38.99 9.18 10.71
N GLN A 2 38.64 8.27 9.78
CA GLN A 2 38.11 8.65 8.47
C GLN A 2 36.69 9.21 8.65
N PRO A 3 36.35 10.29 7.98
CA PRO A 3 34.98 10.81 8.03
C PRO A 3 34.00 9.78 7.48
N GLU A 4 32.85 9.61 8.16
CA GLU A 4 31.78 8.74 7.74
C GLU A 4 31.24 9.16 6.36
N THR A 5 31.06 8.21 5.45
CA THR A 5 30.46 8.51 4.15
C THR A 5 28.96 8.75 4.29
N SER A 6 28.36 9.51 3.35
CA SER A 6 26.93 9.77 3.31
C SER A 6 26.11 8.48 3.31
N ALA A 7 26.55 7.44 2.62
CA ALA A 7 25.90 6.13 2.57
C ALA A 7 25.93 5.41 3.93
N GLN A 8 27.04 5.48 4.66
CA GLN A 8 27.15 4.89 6.01
C GLN A 8 26.23 5.62 7.00
N TYR A 9 26.16 6.95 6.90
CA TYR A 9 25.26 7.76 7.70
C TYR A 9 23.79 7.41 7.43
N GLN A 10 23.39 7.31 6.15
CA GLN A 10 22.04 6.94 5.75
C GLN A 10 21.65 5.53 6.23
N HIS A 11 22.56 4.56 6.11
CA HIS A 11 22.34 3.19 6.58
C HIS A 11 22.12 3.14 8.10
N ARG A 12 22.99 3.80 8.86
CA ARG A 12 22.89 3.88 10.34
C ARG A 12 21.63 4.61 10.78
N PHE A 13 21.25 5.67 10.08
CA PHE A 13 20.02 6.41 10.33
C PHE A 13 18.78 5.55 10.07
N ALA A 14 18.79 4.80 8.95
CA ALA A 14 17.70 3.85 8.64
C ALA A 14 17.59 2.73 9.68
N GLN A 15 18.71 2.21 10.19
CA GLN A 15 18.74 1.23 11.29
C GLN A 15 18.17 1.81 12.59
N ALA A 16 18.51 3.05 12.94
CA ALA A 16 17.96 3.72 14.12
C ALA A 16 16.43 3.91 14.04
N ILE A 17 15.92 4.24 12.85
CA ILE A 17 14.46 4.34 12.63
C ILE A 17 13.77 2.99 12.86
N ARG A 18 14.33 1.90 12.34
CA ARG A 18 13.76 0.53 12.46
C ARG A 18 13.84 -0.01 13.88
N GLY A 19 15.01 0.10 14.51
CA GLY A 19 15.27 -0.44 15.85
C GLY A 19 14.74 0.41 17.00
N GLY A 20 14.43 1.69 16.75
CA GLY A 20 14.09 2.64 17.82
C GLY A 20 15.29 2.97 18.72
N GLU A 21 16.51 2.59 18.31
CA GLU A 21 17.74 2.75 19.09
C GLU A 21 18.52 4.01 18.74
N ALA A 22 19.31 4.49 19.71
CA ALA A 22 20.16 5.65 19.54
C ALA A 22 21.24 5.41 18.48
N ALA A 23 21.35 6.30 17.50
CA ALA A 23 22.52 6.35 16.63
C ALA A 23 23.60 7.23 17.27
N ASP A 24 24.76 6.66 17.56
CA ASP A 24 25.92 7.38 18.10
C ASP A 24 26.27 8.60 17.24
N GLY A 25 26.41 9.77 17.89
CA GLY A 25 26.84 11.01 17.24
C GLY A 25 25.72 11.91 16.73
N LEU A 26 24.43 11.56 16.92
CA LEU A 26 23.29 12.45 16.65
C LEU A 26 22.69 12.99 17.97
N PRO A 27 22.22 14.26 18.02
CA PRO A 27 21.48 14.75 19.18
C PRO A 27 20.24 13.88 19.38
N GLN A 28 20.22 13.12 20.47
CA GLN A 28 19.23 12.07 20.75
C GLN A 28 17.78 12.59 20.64
N ASP A 29 17.52 13.79 21.17
CA ASP A 29 16.19 14.37 21.15
C ASP A 29 15.68 14.64 19.73
N ARG A 30 16.55 15.11 18.84
CA ARG A 30 16.18 15.35 17.43
C ARG A 30 15.97 14.06 16.65
N LEU A 31 16.82 13.05 16.90
CA LEU A 31 16.68 11.74 16.28
C LEU A 31 15.37 11.10 16.69
N ASN A 32 15.01 11.10 17.98
CA ASN A 32 13.74 10.55 18.48
C ASN A 32 12.51 11.21 17.86
N VAL A 33 12.55 12.54 17.68
CA VAL A 33 11.47 13.26 16.99
C VAL A 33 11.35 12.78 15.55
N TYR A 34 12.47 12.64 14.85
CA TYR A 34 12.48 12.24 13.43
C TYR A 34 12.02 10.78 13.25
N ILE A 35 12.51 9.86 14.09
CA ILE A 35 12.05 8.47 14.11
C ILE A 35 10.54 8.41 14.30
N ARG A 36 10.02 9.14 15.28
CA ARG A 36 8.58 9.18 15.55
C ARG A 36 7.78 9.73 14.37
N LEU A 37 8.26 10.79 13.70
CA LEU A 37 7.60 11.36 12.53
C LEU A 37 7.52 10.36 11.37
N ILE A 38 8.62 9.66 11.06
CA ILE A 38 8.66 8.66 9.99
C ILE A 38 7.71 7.50 10.32
N ARG A 39 7.76 6.96 11.53
CA ARG A 39 6.87 5.87 11.96
C ARG A 39 5.39 6.29 11.87
N ASN A 40 5.06 7.48 12.34
CA ASN A 40 3.71 8.01 12.24
C ASN A 40 3.26 8.18 10.79
N ASN A 41 4.14 8.62 9.89
CA ASN A 41 3.84 8.70 8.47
C ASN A 41 3.57 7.32 7.88
N ILE A 42 4.43 6.33 8.13
CA ILE A 42 4.24 4.93 7.69
C ILE A 42 2.87 4.42 8.16
N HIS A 43 2.58 4.54 9.47
CA HIS A 43 1.31 4.12 10.03
C HIS A 43 0.12 4.83 9.39
N SER A 44 0.25 6.15 9.13
CA SER A 44 -0.81 6.93 8.50
C SER A 44 -1.11 6.50 7.06
N PHE A 45 -0.08 6.13 6.27
CA PHE A 45 -0.28 5.62 4.91
C PHE A 45 -0.96 4.25 4.92
N ILE A 46 -0.58 3.37 5.85
CA ILE A 46 -1.25 2.08 6.05
C ILE A 46 -2.71 2.29 6.47
N ASP A 47 -2.95 3.13 7.47
CA ASP A 47 -4.31 3.38 8.00
C ASP A 47 -5.25 4.02 6.97
N ARG A 48 -4.73 4.81 6.03
CA ARG A 48 -5.52 5.42 4.95
C ARG A 48 -5.82 4.46 3.81
N CYS A 49 -4.92 3.53 3.53
CA CYS A 49 -5.14 2.54 2.49
C CYS A 49 -6.09 1.44 2.96
N TYR A 50 -5.92 0.92 4.18
CA TYR A 50 -6.59 -0.26 4.71
C TYR A 50 -7.71 0.09 5.70
N THR A 51 -8.69 0.86 5.24
CA THR A 51 -9.79 1.37 6.09
C THR A 51 -10.79 0.29 6.47
N GLU A 52 -11.13 -0.61 5.54
CA GLU A 52 -12.05 -1.72 5.76
C GLU A 52 -11.33 -2.89 6.42
N THR A 53 -10.14 -3.27 5.93
CA THR A 53 -9.31 -4.33 6.54
C THR A 53 -9.09 -4.08 8.03
N ARG A 54 -8.82 -2.84 8.42
CA ARG A 54 -8.59 -2.46 9.83
C ARG A 54 -9.75 -2.84 10.74
N GLN A 55 -10.99 -2.88 10.25
CA GLN A 55 -12.19 -3.17 11.06
C GLN A 55 -12.25 -4.63 11.51
N TYR A 56 -11.50 -5.52 10.87
CA TYR A 56 -11.39 -6.94 11.23
C TYR A 56 -10.37 -7.23 12.34
N PHE A 57 -9.68 -6.20 12.84
CA PHE A 57 -8.69 -6.31 13.91
C PHE A 57 -9.08 -5.45 15.11
N ASP A 58 -8.75 -5.87 16.30
CA ASP A 58 -8.77 -4.96 17.42
C ASP A 58 -7.63 -3.92 17.32
N SER A 59 -7.71 -2.85 18.12
CA SER A 59 -6.74 -1.74 18.03
C SER A 59 -5.31 -2.15 18.41
N GLU A 60 -5.15 -3.16 19.28
CA GLU A 60 -3.83 -3.66 19.68
C GLU A 60 -3.24 -4.57 18.60
N GLU A 61 -4.06 -5.44 18.02
CA GLU A 61 -3.64 -6.32 16.92
C GLU A 61 -3.20 -5.52 15.70
N TRP A 62 -4.00 -4.55 15.29
CA TRP A 62 -3.67 -3.66 14.17
C TRP A 62 -2.38 -2.86 14.43
N SER A 63 -2.22 -2.34 15.66
CA SER A 63 -1.00 -1.65 16.06
C SER A 63 0.21 -2.57 16.02
N ARG A 64 0.09 -3.81 16.54
CA ARG A 64 1.16 -4.81 16.52
C ARG A 64 1.58 -5.20 15.09
N LEU A 65 0.62 -5.32 14.17
CA LEU A 65 0.89 -5.59 12.75
C LEU A 65 1.75 -4.48 12.13
N LYS A 66 1.35 -3.21 12.31
CA LYS A 66 2.09 -2.06 11.80
C LYS A 66 3.48 -1.93 12.42
N GLU A 67 3.60 -2.13 13.73
CA GLU A 67 4.90 -2.10 14.43
C GLU A 67 5.80 -3.25 14.00
N GLY A 68 5.24 -4.45 13.79
CA GLY A 68 5.97 -5.59 13.23
C GLY A 68 6.51 -5.28 11.84
N PHE A 69 5.70 -4.70 10.97
CA PHE A 69 6.13 -4.27 9.65
C PHE A 69 7.29 -3.26 9.71
N VAL A 70 7.18 -2.22 10.54
CA VAL A 70 8.26 -1.21 10.66
C VAL A 70 9.56 -1.82 11.19
N ARG A 71 9.47 -2.80 12.11
CA ARG A 71 10.63 -3.44 12.74
C ARG A 71 11.27 -4.50 11.83
N ASP A 72 10.46 -5.38 11.24
CA ASP A 72 10.91 -6.63 10.62
C ASP A 72 10.95 -6.56 9.10
N ALA A 73 10.03 -5.84 8.47
CA ALA A 73 10.07 -5.57 7.05
C ALA A 73 11.05 -4.42 6.78
N HIS A 74 11.99 -4.71 5.92
CA HIS A 74 12.89 -3.67 5.43
C HIS A 74 12.13 -2.79 4.43
N ALA A 75 11.26 -1.87 4.92
CA ALA A 75 10.67 -0.86 4.05
C ALA A 75 11.78 -0.22 3.20
N GLN A 76 11.84 -0.56 1.93
CA GLN A 76 12.94 -0.19 1.05
C GLN A 76 12.57 1.00 0.16
N THR A 77 11.29 1.24 -0.01
CA THR A 77 10.82 2.29 -0.89
C THR A 77 11.03 3.68 -0.30
N PRO A 78 11.58 4.62 -1.08
CA PRO A 78 11.60 6.03 -0.71
C PRO A 78 10.22 6.72 -0.94
N TYR A 79 9.27 6.03 -1.56
CA TYR A 79 7.97 6.58 -1.93
C TYR A 79 6.88 6.13 -0.97
N PHE A 80 6.31 7.07 -0.24
CA PHE A 80 5.28 6.78 0.77
C PHE A 80 4.03 6.09 0.20
N GLN A 81 3.70 6.34 -1.05
CA GLN A 81 2.56 5.70 -1.75
C GLN A 81 2.76 4.18 -1.99
N GLU A 82 3.99 3.68 -1.93
CA GLU A 82 4.32 2.27 -2.09
C GLU A 82 4.30 1.49 -0.76
N ILE A 83 4.29 2.20 0.38
CA ILE A 83 4.28 1.59 1.73
C ILE A 83 3.12 0.61 1.91
N PRO A 84 1.87 0.91 1.49
CA PRO A 84 0.79 -0.05 1.61
C PRO A 84 1.04 -1.37 0.86
N GLY A 85 1.67 -1.31 -0.32
CA GLY A 85 2.06 -2.51 -1.07
C GLY A 85 3.10 -3.36 -0.35
N GLU A 86 4.13 -2.74 0.23
CA GLU A 86 5.12 -3.44 1.05
C GLU A 86 4.49 -4.02 2.33
N PHE A 87 3.53 -3.32 2.93
CA PHE A 87 2.79 -3.82 4.07
C PHE A 87 1.91 -5.03 3.71
N LEU A 88 1.25 -5.03 2.55
CA LEU A 88 0.53 -6.20 2.04
C LEU A 88 1.46 -7.40 1.87
N GLN A 89 2.63 -7.21 1.25
CA GLN A 89 3.62 -8.29 1.11
C GLN A 89 4.08 -8.84 2.46
N TYR A 90 4.29 -7.97 3.45
CA TYR A 90 4.59 -8.39 4.82
C TYR A 90 3.44 -9.21 5.42
N CYS A 91 2.20 -8.76 5.29
CA CYS A 91 1.02 -9.46 5.80
C CYS A 91 0.82 -10.83 5.13
N GLN A 92 1.16 -11.00 3.84
CA GLN A 92 1.14 -12.29 3.14
C GLN A 92 2.12 -13.31 3.73
N SER A 93 3.15 -12.87 4.45
CA SER A 93 4.08 -13.77 5.17
C SER A 93 3.58 -14.20 6.55
N LEU A 94 2.48 -13.64 7.02
CA LEU A 94 1.89 -13.90 8.33
C LEU A 94 0.70 -14.87 8.22
N PRO A 95 0.30 -15.53 9.30
CA PRO A 95 -0.83 -16.46 9.30
C PRO A 95 -2.18 -15.70 9.35
N LEU A 96 -2.42 -14.82 8.40
CA LEU A 96 -3.71 -14.14 8.19
C LEU A 96 -4.62 -14.99 7.30
N SER A 97 -5.94 -14.79 7.41
CA SER A 97 -6.89 -15.50 6.54
C SER A 97 -6.80 -14.99 5.10
N ASP A 98 -7.06 -15.89 4.14
CA ASP A 98 -7.04 -15.55 2.71
C ASP A 98 -8.07 -14.44 2.37
N GLY A 99 -9.22 -14.41 3.07
CA GLY A 99 -10.23 -13.36 2.91
C GLY A 99 -9.69 -11.99 3.30
N ILE A 100 -8.97 -11.88 4.41
CA ILE A 100 -8.32 -10.63 4.84
C ILE A 100 -7.26 -10.19 3.82
N LEU A 101 -6.43 -11.12 3.33
CA LEU A 101 -5.43 -10.79 2.32
C LEU A 101 -6.06 -10.37 0.98
N ALA A 102 -7.19 -10.97 0.60
CA ALA A 102 -7.97 -10.56 -0.58
C ALA A 102 -8.54 -9.15 -0.42
N LEU A 103 -9.10 -8.81 0.75
CA LEU A 103 -9.57 -7.46 1.05
C LEU A 103 -8.43 -6.44 0.99
N MET A 104 -7.28 -6.77 1.56
CA MET A 104 -6.10 -5.91 1.50
C MET A 104 -5.64 -5.68 0.04
N ASP A 105 -5.62 -6.71 -0.81
CA ASP A 105 -5.29 -6.54 -2.23
C ASP A 105 -6.31 -5.66 -2.95
N PHE A 106 -7.58 -5.79 -2.63
CA PHE A 106 -8.64 -4.93 -3.17
C PHE A 106 -8.44 -3.46 -2.79
N GLU A 107 -8.23 -3.15 -1.51
CA GLU A 107 -7.99 -1.78 -1.05
C GLU A 107 -6.70 -1.20 -1.64
N TYR A 108 -5.64 -2.01 -1.72
CA TYR A 108 -4.40 -1.59 -2.36
C TYR A 108 -4.56 -1.34 -3.86
N THR A 109 -5.38 -2.15 -4.56
CA THR A 109 -5.66 -1.94 -5.98
C THR A 109 -6.44 -0.63 -6.22
N GLN A 110 -7.31 -0.23 -5.30
CA GLN A 110 -7.98 1.08 -5.35
C GLN A 110 -6.95 2.22 -5.23
N LEU A 111 -5.99 2.12 -4.31
CA LEU A 111 -4.89 3.09 -4.20
C LEU A 111 -4.05 3.12 -5.49
N LEU A 112 -3.75 1.96 -6.11
CA LEU A 112 -3.04 1.93 -7.38
C LEU A 112 -3.80 2.64 -8.50
N ALA A 113 -5.12 2.50 -8.56
CA ALA A 113 -5.96 3.23 -9.51
C ALA A 113 -5.95 4.75 -9.25
N GLU A 114 -5.99 5.14 -7.97
CA GLU A 114 -5.95 6.54 -7.54
C GLU A 114 -4.65 7.24 -7.94
N VAL A 115 -3.49 6.59 -7.71
CA VAL A 115 -2.17 7.20 -7.95
C VAL A 115 -1.61 6.96 -9.34
N ALA A 116 -2.30 6.18 -10.18
CA ALA A 116 -1.83 5.83 -11.53
C ALA A 116 -1.63 7.09 -12.37
N GLN A 117 -0.48 7.16 -13.04
CA GLN A 117 -0.18 8.23 -13.98
C GLN A 117 -0.86 7.94 -15.32
N ILE A 118 -1.86 8.73 -15.67
CA ILE A 118 -2.51 8.66 -16.99
C ILE A 118 -1.79 9.65 -17.90
N PRO A 119 -1.17 9.21 -18.99
CA PRO A 119 -0.54 10.12 -19.93
C PRO A 119 -1.61 11.01 -20.60
N ASP A 120 -1.25 12.27 -20.88
CA ASP A 120 -2.10 13.15 -21.67
C ASP A 120 -2.37 12.50 -23.03
N ILE A 121 -3.62 12.19 -23.30
CA ILE A 121 -4.06 11.62 -24.58
C ILE A 121 -4.50 12.80 -25.44
N PRO A 122 -3.83 13.05 -26.59
CA PRO A 122 -4.31 14.09 -27.50
C PRO A 122 -5.71 13.77 -28.00
N ASP A 123 -6.50 14.79 -28.34
CA ASP A 123 -7.85 14.63 -28.88
C ASP A 123 -7.86 13.61 -30.02
N ILE A 124 -8.40 12.42 -29.74
CA ILE A 124 -8.46 11.31 -30.69
C ILE A 124 -9.85 11.28 -31.30
N HIS A 125 -9.92 11.38 -32.64
CA HIS A 125 -11.13 11.05 -33.34
C HIS A 125 -11.37 9.53 -33.30
N TYR A 126 -12.38 9.10 -32.56
CA TYR A 126 -12.76 7.70 -32.47
C TYR A 126 -13.35 7.22 -33.82
N SER A 127 -12.86 6.09 -34.30
CA SER A 127 -13.42 5.38 -35.45
C SER A 127 -13.72 3.93 -35.08
N ASN A 128 -14.57 3.24 -35.85
CA ASN A 128 -14.89 1.83 -35.60
C ASN A 128 -13.66 0.89 -35.69
N ASP A 129 -12.59 1.33 -36.34
CA ASP A 129 -11.33 0.59 -36.47
C ASP A 129 -10.28 0.99 -35.44
N SER A 130 -10.62 1.86 -34.46
CA SER A 130 -9.70 2.30 -33.42
C SER A 130 -9.36 1.14 -32.47
N LYS A 131 -8.07 0.96 -32.20
CA LYS A 131 -7.61 0.04 -31.15
C LYS A 131 -7.59 0.77 -29.81
N TYR A 132 -8.19 0.15 -28.82
CA TYR A 132 -8.23 0.67 -27.46
C TYR A 132 -7.19 -0.04 -26.60
N THR A 133 -6.48 0.72 -25.79
CA THR A 133 -5.61 0.20 -24.73
C THR A 133 -6.27 0.49 -23.39
N PRO A 134 -6.32 -0.47 -22.45
CA PRO A 134 -6.83 -0.20 -21.11
C PRO A 134 -6.08 0.97 -20.47
N SER A 135 -6.81 1.77 -19.69
CA SER A 135 -6.21 2.84 -18.88
C SER A 135 -5.21 2.25 -17.88
N PRO A 136 -4.05 2.90 -17.65
CA PRO A 136 -3.15 2.52 -16.56
C PRO A 136 -3.81 2.56 -15.17
N ALA A 137 -4.92 3.29 -15.03
CA ALA A 137 -5.73 3.37 -13.82
C ALA A 137 -6.90 2.38 -13.78
N ALA A 138 -6.89 1.33 -14.63
CA ALA A 138 -7.93 0.30 -14.67
C ALA A 138 -7.32 -1.08 -14.42
N PHE A 139 -7.88 -1.80 -13.47
CA PHE A 139 -7.41 -3.11 -13.01
C PHE A 139 -8.55 -4.11 -13.01
N ILE A 140 -8.29 -5.34 -13.45
CA ILE A 140 -9.18 -6.48 -13.26
C ILE A 140 -8.56 -7.37 -12.19
N ARG A 141 -9.39 -7.77 -11.22
CA ARG A 141 -9.00 -8.68 -10.12
C ARG A 141 -10.03 -9.78 -9.97
N GLN A 142 -9.54 -10.95 -9.58
CA GLN A 142 -10.38 -12.10 -9.24
C GLN A 142 -10.06 -12.54 -7.84
N TYR A 143 -11.10 -12.71 -7.02
CA TYR A 143 -11.00 -13.11 -5.63
C TYR A 143 -11.86 -14.34 -5.38
N ARG A 144 -11.48 -15.15 -4.39
CA ARG A 144 -12.28 -16.28 -3.87
C ARG A 144 -13.25 -15.86 -2.77
N TYR A 145 -13.28 -14.56 -2.47
CA TYR A 145 -14.06 -13.96 -1.40
C TYR A 145 -14.77 -12.72 -1.94
N ASP A 146 -15.98 -12.46 -1.45
CA ASP A 146 -16.65 -11.19 -1.72
C ASP A 146 -16.00 -10.08 -0.89
N VAL A 147 -15.02 -9.41 -1.49
CA VAL A 147 -14.28 -8.30 -0.88
C VAL A 147 -15.07 -7.00 -0.83
N THR A 148 -16.29 -6.99 -1.37
CA THR A 148 -17.15 -5.80 -1.44
C THR A 148 -18.24 -5.81 -0.36
N ASP A 149 -18.40 -6.92 0.38
CA ASP A 149 -19.39 -7.07 1.44
C ASP A 149 -18.74 -7.69 2.71
N ASP A 150 -19.06 -8.94 3.06
CA ASP A 150 -18.73 -9.53 4.36
C ASP A 150 -17.58 -10.55 4.32
N LEU A 151 -16.82 -10.60 3.24
CA LEU A 151 -15.72 -11.56 3.02
C LEU A 151 -16.16 -13.04 3.03
N HIS A 152 -17.42 -13.34 2.73
CA HIS A 152 -17.81 -14.73 2.55
C HIS A 152 -17.14 -15.35 1.32
N GLU A 153 -17.00 -16.65 1.31
CA GLU A 153 -16.37 -17.38 0.21
C GLU A 153 -17.28 -17.33 -1.02
N ALA A 154 -16.88 -16.54 -2.02
CA ALA A 154 -17.58 -16.38 -3.30
C ALA A 154 -16.57 -15.92 -4.36
N GLU A 155 -16.58 -16.60 -5.52
CA GLU A 155 -15.76 -16.16 -6.64
C GLU A 155 -16.26 -14.82 -7.17
N THR A 156 -15.44 -13.78 -7.07
CA THR A 156 -15.79 -12.42 -7.44
C THR A 156 -14.76 -11.84 -8.39
N ALA A 157 -15.18 -11.41 -9.57
CA ALA A 157 -14.34 -10.67 -10.52
C ALA A 157 -14.74 -9.20 -10.48
N LEU A 158 -13.74 -8.31 -10.32
CA LEU A 158 -13.94 -6.88 -10.20
C LEU A 158 -13.13 -6.12 -11.27
N LEU A 159 -13.77 -5.14 -11.90
CA LEU A 159 -13.11 -4.05 -12.57
C LEU A 159 -13.00 -2.88 -11.58
N ILE A 160 -11.78 -2.39 -11.36
CA ILE A 160 -11.48 -1.26 -10.47
C ILE A 160 -10.81 -0.21 -11.35
N TRP A 161 -11.31 1.04 -11.35
CA TRP A 161 -10.75 2.08 -12.20
C TRP A 161 -10.93 3.47 -11.61
N ARG A 162 -10.14 4.42 -12.10
CA ARG A 162 -10.37 5.85 -11.85
C ARG A 162 -11.13 6.47 -13.02
N ASN A 163 -12.23 7.15 -12.71
CA ASN A 163 -13.08 7.84 -13.70
C ASN A 163 -12.48 9.21 -14.12
N ALA A 164 -13.20 9.94 -14.96
CA ALA A 164 -12.77 11.25 -15.45
C ALA A 164 -12.85 12.36 -14.39
N GLU A 165 -13.60 12.15 -13.33
CA GLU A 165 -13.76 13.04 -12.17
C GLU A 165 -12.70 12.75 -11.07
N ASP A 166 -11.73 11.87 -11.36
CA ASP A 166 -10.70 11.37 -10.44
C ASP A 166 -11.23 10.51 -9.27
N ASP A 167 -12.49 10.03 -9.35
CA ASP A 167 -13.02 9.08 -8.38
C ASP A 167 -12.61 7.65 -8.69
N VAL A 168 -12.23 6.88 -7.68
CA VAL A 168 -12.00 5.45 -7.81
C VAL A 168 -13.31 4.70 -7.71
N MET A 169 -13.61 3.94 -8.76
CA MET A 169 -14.84 3.17 -8.93
C MET A 169 -14.52 1.68 -9.01
N TYR A 170 -15.47 0.83 -8.65
CA TYR A 170 -15.40 -0.60 -8.93
C TYR A 170 -16.74 -1.16 -9.36
N GLN A 171 -16.71 -2.26 -10.10
CA GLN A 171 -17.89 -2.97 -10.58
C GLN A 171 -17.62 -4.46 -10.64
N THR A 172 -18.59 -5.26 -10.19
CA THR A 172 -18.55 -6.71 -10.38
C THR A 172 -18.76 -7.05 -11.85
N LEU A 173 -17.94 -7.98 -12.35
CA LEU A 173 -17.99 -8.48 -13.71
C LEU A 173 -18.70 -9.83 -13.70
N ASP A 174 -19.86 -9.91 -14.39
CA ASP A 174 -20.61 -11.15 -14.57
C ASP A 174 -20.00 -11.99 -15.71
N GLY A 175 -19.91 -13.30 -15.54
CA GLY A 175 -19.56 -14.24 -16.62
C GLY A 175 -18.07 -14.37 -16.93
N PHE A 176 -17.19 -14.09 -16.00
CA PHE A 176 -15.79 -14.50 -16.03
C PHE A 176 -15.66 -15.93 -15.46
N ASP A 177 -15.90 -16.93 -16.33
CA ASP A 177 -15.57 -18.34 -16.10
C ASP A 177 -14.22 -18.71 -16.76
#